data_ab88f16128f1518f916a5719b8618f30
#
_entry.id   ab88f16128f1518f916a5719b8618f30
#
_cell.length_a   1.000
_cell.length_b   1.000
_cell.length_c   1.000
_cell.angle_alpha   90.00
_cell.angle_beta   90.00
_cell.angle_gamma   90.00
#
_symmetry.space_group_name_H-M   'P 1'
#
loop_
_entity.id
_entity.type
_entity.pdbx_description
1 polymer ?
#
loop_
_entity_poly.entity_id
_entity_poly.type
_entity_poly.pdbx_seq_one_letter_code
_entity_poly.pdbx_strand_id
1 'polypeptide(L)'
;DVERSRGLGDVYKRQDGCHIGQSDGTINSARDVLKKKIIGITCHGSKRLILNAIKEKPNYLALGSFFKSKLKPNAKKARKDLISWTKKRTSLPLVAIGGIDNKNFKSLLKFGVNYLAISSFIWNNPRLKPKEVIKLFN
;
A
#
# COMPACT_ATOMS: atom_id res chain seq x y z
N ASP A 1 -5.03 -15.56 19.04
CA ASP A 1 -4.76 -14.11 19.02
C ASP A 1 -3.62 -13.85 18.05
N VAL A 2 -3.99 -13.40 16.84
CA VAL A 2 -3.00 -12.87 15.90
C VAL A 2 -2.67 -11.49 16.39
N GLU A 3 -1.64 -11.36 17.20
CA GLU A 3 -1.08 -10.10 17.61
C GLU A 3 -0.61 -9.38 16.35
N ARG A 4 -1.40 -8.43 15.90
CA ARG A 4 -1.06 -7.61 14.74
C ARG A 4 0.05 -6.67 15.17
N SER A 5 1.29 -7.13 14.98
CA SER A 5 2.47 -6.32 15.18
C SER A 5 2.44 -5.17 14.18
N ARG A 6 1.98 -4.03 14.66
CA ARG A 6 1.95 -2.79 13.90
C ARG A 6 2.79 -1.75 14.62
N GLY A 7 3.70 -1.13 13.90
CA GLY A 7 4.54 -0.07 14.45
C GLY A 7 5.64 -0.58 15.38
N LEU A 8 5.51 -0.37 16.69
CA LEU A 8 6.56 -0.70 17.68
C LEU A 8 6.99 -2.18 17.68
N GLY A 9 6.07 -3.11 17.41
CA GLY A 9 6.40 -4.53 17.32
C GLY A 9 7.42 -4.87 16.22
N ASP A 10 7.48 -4.06 15.17
CA ASP A 10 8.40 -4.28 14.06
C ASP A 10 9.86 -4.02 14.43
N VAL A 11 10.11 -3.19 15.43
CA VAL A 11 11.47 -2.95 15.98
C VAL A 11 12.04 -4.20 16.60
N TYR A 12 11.25 -4.90 17.42
CA TYR A 12 11.67 -6.13 18.08
C TYR A 12 11.91 -7.28 17.10
N LYS A 13 11.21 -7.28 15.97
CA LYS A 13 11.37 -8.29 14.91
C LYS A 13 12.52 -8.02 13.95
N ARG A 14 13.32 -6.98 14.18
CA ARG A 14 14.42 -6.55 13.29
C ARG A 14 14.00 -6.32 11.85
N GLN A 15 12.79 -5.85 11.62
CA GLN A 15 12.28 -5.52 10.28
C GLN A 15 12.95 -4.27 9.71
N ASP A 16 12.98 -4.16 8.38
CA ASP A 16 13.59 -3.01 7.69
C ASP A 16 12.70 -1.77 7.71
N GLY A 17 11.45 -1.91 8.11
CA GLY A 17 10.48 -0.81 8.19
C GLY A 17 9.11 -1.24 8.67
N CYS A 18 8.16 -0.32 8.64
CA CYS A 18 6.77 -0.60 8.94
C CYS A 18 5.82 0.07 7.93
N HIS A 19 4.58 -0.40 7.91
CA HIS A 19 3.49 0.22 7.19
C HIS A 19 2.40 0.65 8.17
N ILE A 20 1.97 1.92 8.07
CA ILE A 20 1.01 2.54 8.98
C ILE A 20 -0.34 2.69 8.28
N GLY A 21 -1.39 2.16 8.90
CA GLY A 21 -2.78 2.49 8.57
C GLY A 21 -3.23 3.75 9.30
N GLN A 22 -4.44 4.23 8.98
CA GLN A 22 -4.96 5.49 9.55
C GLN A 22 -5.26 5.42 11.05
N SER A 23 -5.38 4.23 11.62
CA SER A 23 -5.63 3.98 13.05
C SER A 23 -4.39 3.56 13.84
N ASP A 24 -3.22 3.47 13.20
CA ASP A 24 -2.03 2.85 13.81
C ASP A 24 -1.06 3.88 14.42
N GLY A 25 -1.42 5.15 14.46
CA GLY A 25 -0.57 6.25 14.93
C GLY A 25 -0.08 7.16 13.80
N THR A 26 0.91 8.00 14.09
CA THR A 26 1.46 8.97 13.14
C THR A 26 2.80 8.53 12.56
N ILE A 27 3.18 9.08 11.41
CA ILE A 27 4.51 8.87 10.84
C ILE A 27 5.59 9.39 11.79
N ASN A 28 5.35 10.51 12.48
CA ASN A 28 6.31 11.07 13.42
C ASN A 28 6.56 10.13 14.60
N SER A 29 5.51 9.57 15.22
CA SER A 29 5.68 8.60 16.32
C SER A 29 6.42 7.34 15.87
N ALA A 30 6.14 6.83 14.67
CA ALA A 30 6.88 5.71 14.11
C ALA A 30 8.35 6.09 13.79
N ARG A 31 8.59 7.33 13.33
CA ARG A 31 9.94 7.82 13.04
C ARG A 31 10.80 7.95 14.29
N ASP A 32 10.22 8.34 15.41
CA ASP A 32 10.91 8.41 16.70
C ASP A 32 11.49 7.06 17.13
N VAL A 33 10.79 5.98 16.83
CA VAL A 33 11.19 4.61 17.16
C VAL A 33 12.08 4.01 16.06
N LEU A 34 11.65 4.09 14.81
CA LEU A 34 12.28 3.40 13.68
C LEU A 34 13.46 4.17 13.07
N LYS A 35 13.65 5.44 13.48
CA LYS A 35 14.75 6.30 13.01
C LYS A 35 14.80 6.33 11.46
N LYS A 36 15.85 5.78 10.87
CA LYS A 36 16.11 5.79 9.41
C LYS A 36 15.41 4.66 8.64
N LYS A 37 14.65 3.77 9.30
CA LYS A 37 13.99 2.64 8.64
C LYS A 37 12.84 3.10 7.73
N ILE A 38 12.39 2.23 6.85
CA ILE A 38 11.34 2.52 5.88
C ILE A 38 9.99 2.64 6.59
N ILE A 39 9.27 3.74 6.33
CA ILE A 39 7.90 3.94 6.82
C ILE A 39 7.01 4.25 5.64
N GLY A 40 6.01 3.39 5.42
CA GLY A 40 4.94 3.62 4.47
C GLY A 40 3.63 3.96 5.15
N ILE A 41 2.72 4.62 4.45
CA ILE A 41 1.40 4.97 4.99
C ILE A 41 0.29 4.74 3.97
N THR A 42 -0.84 4.21 4.46
CA THR A 42 -2.08 4.09 3.68
C THR A 42 -2.82 5.42 3.62
N CYS A 43 -3.08 5.92 2.41
CA CYS A 43 -3.85 7.14 2.18
C CYS A 43 -5.23 6.88 1.58
N HIS A 44 -5.61 5.63 1.37
CA HIS A 44 -6.86 5.24 0.72
C HIS A 44 -7.07 5.99 -0.61
N GLY A 45 -8.29 6.39 -0.94
CA GLY A 45 -8.64 7.22 -2.10
C GLY A 45 -8.74 8.72 -1.76
N SER A 46 -8.07 9.20 -0.71
CA SER A 46 -8.27 10.53 -0.13
C SER A 46 -7.15 11.50 -0.45
N LYS A 47 -7.44 12.54 -1.23
CA LYS A 47 -6.51 13.64 -1.50
C LYS A 47 -6.02 14.32 -0.21
N ARG A 48 -6.91 14.48 0.79
CA ARG A 48 -6.58 15.08 2.09
C ARG A 48 -5.54 14.26 2.82
N LEU A 49 -5.72 12.93 2.90
CA LEU A 49 -4.77 12.04 3.56
C LEU A 49 -3.41 12.04 2.85
N ILE A 50 -3.40 12.08 1.51
CA ILE A 50 -2.18 12.15 0.72
C ILE A 50 -1.41 13.43 1.03
N LEU A 51 -2.08 14.60 1.03
CA LEU A 51 -1.43 15.87 1.32
C LEU A 51 -0.86 15.93 2.74
N ASN A 52 -1.59 15.39 3.72
CA ASN A 52 -1.11 15.31 5.10
C ASN A 52 0.11 14.39 5.20
N ALA A 53 0.04 13.20 4.58
CA ALA A 53 1.15 12.26 4.59
C ALA A 53 2.42 12.82 3.94
N ILE A 54 2.31 13.55 2.82
CA ILE A 54 3.47 14.19 2.17
C ILE A 54 4.21 15.14 3.13
N LYS A 55 3.48 15.90 3.95
CA LYS A 55 4.07 16.81 4.96
C LYS A 55 4.90 16.07 6.02
N GLU A 56 4.49 14.86 6.38
CA GLU A 56 5.15 14.02 7.39
C GLU A 56 6.33 13.19 6.82
N LYS A 57 6.59 13.28 5.52
CA LYS A 57 7.74 12.69 4.82
C LYS A 57 7.91 11.17 5.04
N PRO A 58 6.91 10.33 4.69
CA PRO A 58 7.08 8.88 4.66
C PRO A 58 8.06 8.47 3.55
N ASN A 59 8.42 7.19 3.51
CA ASN A 59 9.23 6.64 2.44
C ASN A 59 8.39 6.25 1.21
N TYR A 60 7.10 5.95 1.37
CA TYR A 60 6.16 5.69 0.28
C TYR A 60 4.71 5.91 0.71
N LEU A 61 3.83 6.09 -0.26
CA LEU A 61 2.39 6.21 -0.07
C LEU A 61 1.68 5.01 -0.68
N ALA A 62 0.74 4.39 0.07
CA ALA A 62 -0.14 3.36 -0.45
C ALA A 62 -1.53 3.93 -0.73
N LEU A 63 -1.99 3.76 -1.97
CA LEU A 63 -3.26 4.25 -2.48
C LEU A 63 -4.19 3.09 -2.82
N GLY A 64 -5.44 3.18 -2.51
CA GLY A 64 -6.46 2.16 -2.81
C GLY A 64 -7.68 2.25 -1.88
N SER A 65 -8.59 1.33 -1.96
CA SER A 65 -8.62 0.13 -2.82
C SER A 65 -9.04 0.51 -4.25
N PHE A 66 -8.32 0.04 -5.27
CA PHE A 66 -8.68 0.37 -6.67
C PHE A 66 -9.74 -0.55 -7.26
N PHE A 67 -9.79 -1.80 -6.82
CA PHE A 67 -10.74 -2.79 -7.29
C PHE A 67 -11.47 -3.46 -6.13
N LYS A 68 -12.61 -4.09 -6.40
CA LYS A 68 -13.32 -4.89 -5.40
C LYS A 68 -12.44 -6.05 -4.92
N SER A 69 -12.47 -6.31 -3.64
CA SER A 69 -11.79 -7.45 -3.01
C SER A 69 -12.79 -8.28 -2.23
N LYS A 70 -12.65 -9.60 -2.26
CA LYS A 70 -13.44 -10.50 -1.41
C LYS A 70 -13.20 -10.23 0.09
N LEU A 71 -12.01 -9.77 0.45
CA LEU A 71 -11.64 -9.48 1.84
C LEU A 71 -12.27 -8.19 2.38
N LYS A 72 -12.53 -7.20 1.52
CA LYS A 72 -13.14 -5.92 1.90
C LYS A 72 -14.12 -5.46 0.82
N PRO A 73 -15.30 -6.11 0.68
CA PRO A 73 -16.23 -5.83 -0.41
C PRO A 73 -16.82 -4.41 -0.36
N ASN A 74 -16.89 -3.82 0.83
CA ASN A 74 -17.46 -2.47 1.06
C ASN A 74 -16.40 -1.36 1.06
N ALA A 75 -15.13 -1.65 0.76
CA ALA A 75 -14.10 -0.62 0.69
C ALA A 75 -14.42 0.39 -0.43
N LYS A 76 -14.41 1.67 -0.09
CA LYS A 76 -14.60 2.74 -1.07
C LYS A 76 -13.47 2.70 -2.11
N LYS A 77 -13.85 2.64 -3.39
CA LYS A 77 -12.88 2.57 -4.49
C LYS A 77 -12.20 3.91 -4.70
N ALA A 78 -10.87 3.86 -4.78
CA ALA A 78 -10.08 4.98 -5.27
C ALA A 78 -10.18 5.11 -6.79
N ARG A 79 -10.17 6.33 -7.30
CA ARG A 79 -10.09 6.60 -8.73
C ARG A 79 -8.64 6.47 -9.20
N LYS A 80 -8.43 5.90 -10.39
CA LYS A 80 -7.07 5.69 -10.92
C LYS A 80 -6.32 6.99 -11.23
N ASP A 81 -7.03 8.04 -11.61
CA ASP A 81 -6.46 9.38 -11.85
C ASP A 81 -5.82 9.99 -10.59
N LEU A 82 -6.18 9.50 -9.40
CA LEU A 82 -5.54 9.87 -8.15
C LEU A 82 -4.02 9.58 -8.15
N ILE A 83 -3.59 8.53 -8.84
CA ILE A 83 -2.16 8.19 -8.97
C ILE A 83 -1.42 9.33 -9.68
N SER A 84 -1.88 9.72 -10.87
CA SER A 84 -1.27 10.81 -11.64
C SER A 84 -1.39 12.16 -10.91
N TRP A 85 -2.51 12.39 -10.21
CA TRP A 85 -2.70 13.59 -9.38
C TRP A 85 -1.68 13.65 -8.25
N THR A 86 -1.36 12.53 -7.60
CA THR A 86 -0.37 12.43 -6.53
C THR A 86 1.04 12.62 -7.06
N LYS A 87 1.39 11.99 -8.18
CA LYS A 87 2.71 12.10 -8.80
C LYS A 87 3.09 13.53 -9.19
N LYS A 88 2.12 14.37 -9.52
CA LYS A 88 2.35 15.81 -9.78
C LYS A 88 2.72 16.61 -8.52
N ARG A 89 2.59 16.03 -7.32
CA ARG A 89 2.75 16.69 -6.01
C ARG A 89 3.88 16.15 -5.15
N THR A 90 4.38 14.97 -5.51
CA THR A 90 5.47 14.34 -4.76
C THR A 90 6.25 13.37 -5.65
N SER A 91 7.54 13.24 -5.37
CA SER A 91 8.41 12.22 -5.95
C SER A 91 8.40 10.90 -5.15
N LEU A 92 7.66 10.83 -4.04
CA LEU A 92 7.57 9.61 -3.24
C LEU A 92 7.07 8.43 -4.07
N PRO A 93 7.63 7.23 -3.88
CA PRO A 93 7.12 6.02 -4.48
C PRO A 93 5.64 5.80 -4.13
N LEU A 94 4.85 5.38 -5.11
CA LEU A 94 3.42 5.08 -4.96
C LEU A 94 3.19 3.58 -5.07
N VAL A 95 2.50 3.02 -4.08
CA VAL A 95 2.06 1.62 -4.05
C VAL A 95 0.55 1.59 -4.28
N ALA A 96 0.09 0.86 -5.29
CA ALA A 96 -1.33 0.60 -5.49
C ALA A 96 -1.73 -0.70 -4.78
N ILE A 97 -2.88 -0.65 -4.09
CA ILE A 97 -3.41 -1.80 -3.34
C ILE A 97 -4.91 -1.97 -3.57
N GLY A 98 -5.39 -3.19 -3.39
CA GLY A 98 -6.80 -3.56 -3.32
C GLY A 98 -7.38 -4.15 -4.59
N GLY A 99 -7.67 -5.45 -4.55
CA GLY A 99 -8.33 -6.22 -5.61
C GLY A 99 -7.53 -6.34 -6.91
N ILE A 100 -6.21 -6.20 -6.84
CA ILE A 100 -5.33 -6.26 -8.01
C ILE A 100 -5.12 -7.71 -8.43
N ASP A 101 -5.23 -7.97 -9.73
CA ASP A 101 -5.01 -9.26 -10.38
C ASP A 101 -4.28 -9.10 -11.73
N ASN A 102 -4.02 -10.21 -12.42
CA ASN A 102 -3.33 -10.24 -13.71
C ASN A 102 -4.10 -9.62 -14.87
N LYS A 103 -5.40 -9.34 -14.72
CA LYS A 103 -6.24 -8.73 -15.77
C LYS A 103 -6.30 -7.20 -15.63
N ASN A 104 -6.18 -6.69 -14.40
CA ASN A 104 -6.45 -5.27 -14.11
C ASN A 104 -5.20 -4.43 -13.79
N PHE A 105 -4.06 -5.05 -13.41
CA PHE A 105 -2.86 -4.34 -12.96
C PHE A 105 -2.28 -3.36 -13.99
N LYS A 106 -2.28 -3.73 -15.28
CA LYS A 106 -1.74 -2.88 -16.37
C LYS A 106 -2.44 -1.53 -16.43
N SER A 107 -3.72 -1.49 -16.05
CA SER A 107 -4.48 -0.24 -16.01
C SER A 107 -3.97 0.74 -14.93
N LEU A 108 -3.30 0.27 -13.89
CA LEU A 108 -2.69 1.12 -12.85
C LEU A 108 -1.30 1.60 -13.28
N LEU A 109 -0.53 0.75 -13.96
CA LEU A 109 0.79 1.11 -14.46
C LEU A 109 0.73 2.31 -15.42
N LYS A 110 -0.31 2.39 -16.26
CA LYS A 110 -0.55 3.53 -17.18
C LYS A 110 -0.66 4.89 -16.45
N PHE A 111 -1.05 4.92 -15.19
CA PHE A 111 -1.12 6.13 -14.37
C PHE A 111 0.18 6.44 -13.62
N GLY A 112 1.19 5.56 -13.75
CA GLY A 112 2.55 5.78 -13.23
C GLY A 112 2.76 5.32 -11.79
N VAL A 113 2.01 4.32 -11.31
CA VAL A 113 2.30 3.68 -10.02
C VAL A 113 3.66 2.98 -10.07
N ASN A 114 4.39 2.99 -8.95
CA ASN A 114 5.72 2.38 -8.86
C ASN A 114 5.66 0.91 -8.45
N TYR A 115 4.73 0.56 -7.54
CA TYR A 115 4.62 -0.78 -6.97
C TYR A 115 3.17 -1.21 -6.84
N LEU A 116 2.95 -2.53 -6.86
CA LEU A 116 1.65 -3.16 -6.67
C LEU A 116 1.69 -4.04 -5.41
N ALA A 117 0.77 -3.82 -4.47
CA ALA A 117 0.57 -4.69 -3.31
C ALA A 117 -0.58 -5.66 -3.60
N ILE A 118 -0.24 -6.93 -3.81
CA ILE A 118 -1.17 -7.97 -4.22
C ILE A 118 -1.18 -9.07 -3.16
N SER A 119 -2.34 -9.40 -2.62
CA SER A 119 -2.49 -10.42 -1.59
C SER A 119 -3.37 -11.58 -2.06
N SER A 120 -4.69 -11.41 -2.02
CA SER A 120 -5.65 -12.52 -2.22
C SER A 120 -5.50 -13.21 -3.57
N PHE A 121 -5.14 -12.50 -4.63
CA PHE A 121 -4.95 -13.13 -5.94
C PHE A 121 -3.76 -14.10 -5.95
N ILE A 122 -2.73 -13.82 -5.17
CA ILE A 122 -1.53 -14.66 -5.05
C ILE A 122 -1.77 -15.80 -4.07
N TRP A 123 -2.18 -15.48 -2.84
CA TRP A 123 -2.24 -16.44 -1.74
C TRP A 123 -3.48 -17.33 -1.76
N ASN A 124 -4.59 -16.84 -2.29
CA ASN A 124 -5.85 -17.57 -2.36
C ASN A 124 -6.14 -18.11 -3.78
N ASN A 125 -5.13 -18.28 -4.62
CA ASN A 125 -5.30 -18.83 -5.96
C ASN A 125 -5.60 -20.33 -5.84
N PRO A 126 -6.76 -20.80 -6.41
CA PRO A 126 -7.17 -22.21 -6.24
C PRO A 126 -6.40 -23.19 -7.13
N ARG A 127 -5.65 -22.70 -8.13
CA ARG A 127 -5.04 -23.54 -9.17
C ARG A 127 -3.51 -23.47 -9.20
N LEU A 128 -2.95 -22.32 -8.87
CA LEU A 128 -1.51 -22.03 -9.03
C LEU A 128 -0.87 -21.72 -7.67
N LYS A 129 0.37 -22.17 -7.51
CA LYS A 129 1.19 -21.77 -6.35
C LYS A 129 1.63 -20.31 -6.48
N PRO A 130 1.93 -19.60 -5.38
CA PRO A 130 2.33 -18.18 -5.42
C PRO A 130 3.44 -17.86 -6.43
N LYS A 131 4.45 -18.72 -6.53
CA LYS A 131 5.56 -18.59 -7.50
C LYS A 131 5.09 -18.60 -8.98
N GLU A 132 4.05 -19.34 -9.26
CA GLU A 132 3.47 -19.44 -10.61
C GLU A 132 2.55 -18.25 -10.90
N VAL A 133 1.76 -17.85 -9.90
CA VAL A 133 0.87 -16.68 -10.02
C VAL A 133 1.63 -15.41 -10.31
N ILE A 134 2.81 -15.21 -9.71
CA ILE A 134 3.66 -14.02 -9.94
C ILE A 134 4.06 -13.89 -11.41
N LYS A 135 4.28 -15.00 -12.11
CA LYS A 135 4.62 -14.98 -13.55
C LYS A 135 3.51 -14.42 -14.44
N LEU A 136 2.27 -14.36 -13.95
CA LEU A 136 1.14 -13.79 -14.70
C LEU A 136 1.15 -12.25 -14.77
N PHE A 137 2.09 -11.60 -14.10
CA PHE A 137 2.26 -10.15 -14.09
C PHE A 137 3.38 -9.63 -15.01
N ASN A 138 3.91 -10.50 -15.81
CA ASN A 138 4.90 -10.16 -16.85
C ASN A 138 4.22 -9.62 -18.12
#